data_c407fd9d68a72218423b684ffb1a453f
#
_entry.id   c407fd9d68a72218423b684ffb1a453f
#
_cell.length_a   1.000
_cell.length_b   1.000
_cell.length_c   1.000
_cell.angle_alpha   90.00
_cell.angle_beta   90.00
_cell.angle_gamma   90.00
#
_symmetry.space_group_name_H-M   'P 1'
#
loop_
_entity.id
_entity.type
_entity.pdbx_description
1 polymer ?
#
loop_
_entity_poly.entity_id
_entity_poly.type
_entity_poly.pdbx_seq_one_letter_code
_entity_poly.pdbx_strand_id
1 'polypeptide(L)'
;MSHPLEGVRILELGQIIAGTYGCQVLSDLGAEVIKIETPEGDLGRIPSVAPYRGLSGLFLTFNRNKQSVVINLKTADGRRLFYDLVKVSDVVIDNFRPGVLERLQIDYPTLNRINPRIIQCSVTGFGSSGEYRDYPALDLNIQAISGHMAITGEPGRPPVRVGIPLADISGGIYSSKGILAALFDRERTGVGRRIEISMFDTMLHLMTYIGTMWLSNGEVPKPPGSAHDYSVPWQAFATSDGYIVVATRQEIFWQKLCSVLDHPGLAGDARFADNASRVKNRAVLVPLLEQIFRGRTSADWLERLRAADVPAAPVNNIDAAFAEPPVKEREMIVEYDHPQVGKVRLPGNPIKMSGMEGTISRPAPMLGEHTDAVLQTLLHLSEKEIAALRENGAIH
;
A
#
# COMPACT_ATOMS: atom_id res chain seq x y z
N MET A 1 -10.99 -9.77 23.51
CA MET A 1 -11.74 -9.82 22.24
C MET A 1 -10.80 -10.42 21.21
N SER A 2 -11.26 -11.33 20.36
CA SER A 2 -10.43 -11.98 19.34
C SER A 2 -10.25 -11.07 18.14
N HIS A 3 -9.07 -11.11 17.53
CA HIS A 3 -8.83 -10.44 16.25
C HIS A 3 -9.43 -11.26 15.10
N PRO A 4 -9.85 -10.62 14.00
CA PRO A 4 -10.51 -11.30 12.86
C PRO A 4 -9.71 -12.46 12.25
N LEU A 5 -8.39 -12.38 12.28
CA LEU A 5 -7.49 -13.40 11.74
C LEU A 5 -6.72 -14.16 12.82
N GLU A 6 -7.20 -14.13 14.06
CA GLU A 6 -6.62 -14.96 15.12
C GLU A 6 -6.66 -16.44 14.74
N GLY A 7 -5.52 -17.13 14.88
CA GLY A 7 -5.36 -18.53 14.46
C GLY A 7 -4.91 -18.72 13.01
N VAL A 8 -4.89 -17.67 12.18
CA VAL A 8 -4.29 -17.75 10.84
C VAL A 8 -2.79 -17.51 10.93
N ARG A 9 -1.98 -18.46 10.42
CA ARG A 9 -0.52 -18.38 10.39
C ARG A 9 0.02 -18.22 8.98
N ILE A 10 0.89 -17.24 8.79
CA ILE A 10 1.47 -16.84 7.49
C ILE A 10 2.99 -16.97 7.56
N LEU A 11 3.58 -17.73 6.66
CA LEU A 11 5.01 -17.74 6.40
C LEU A 11 5.33 -16.72 5.31
N GLU A 12 6.05 -15.68 5.69
CA GLU A 12 6.42 -14.58 4.78
C GLU A 12 7.86 -14.74 4.31
N LEU A 13 8.04 -14.91 3.00
CA LEU A 13 9.33 -14.88 2.32
C LEU A 13 9.57 -13.55 1.61
N GLY A 14 8.61 -12.62 1.74
CA GLY A 14 8.63 -11.31 1.09
C GLY A 14 9.78 -10.43 1.57
N GLN A 15 10.27 -9.59 0.67
CA GLN A 15 11.31 -8.60 0.94
C GLN A 15 10.84 -7.20 0.56
N ILE A 16 11.40 -6.20 1.20
CA ILE A 16 11.22 -4.78 0.96
C ILE A 16 9.78 -4.32 1.19
N ILE A 17 8.87 -4.28 0.16
CA ILE A 17 7.53 -3.70 0.28
C ILE A 17 6.43 -4.65 -0.20
N ALA A 18 6.41 -5.04 -1.48
CA ALA A 18 5.20 -5.59 -2.12
C ALA A 18 4.54 -6.75 -1.36
N GLY A 19 5.23 -7.88 -1.16
CA GLY A 19 4.72 -8.99 -0.34
C GLY A 19 4.64 -8.66 1.15
N THR A 20 5.63 -7.93 1.64
CA THR A 20 5.78 -7.53 3.05
C THR A 20 4.63 -6.66 3.54
N TYR A 21 4.15 -5.71 2.72
CA TYR A 21 3.02 -4.85 3.06
C TYR A 21 1.70 -5.64 3.13
N GLY A 22 1.49 -6.59 2.24
CA GLY A 22 0.31 -7.47 2.33
C GLY A 22 0.24 -8.23 3.65
N CYS A 23 1.38 -8.77 4.10
CA CYS A 23 1.50 -9.43 5.40
C CYS A 23 1.30 -8.46 6.57
N GLN A 24 1.80 -7.24 6.47
CA GLN A 24 1.60 -6.23 7.52
C GLN A 24 0.10 -5.89 7.69
N VAL A 25 -0.65 -5.75 6.57
CA VAL A 25 -2.10 -5.54 6.63
C VAL A 25 -2.81 -6.70 7.33
N LEU A 26 -2.42 -7.95 7.03
CA LEU A 26 -3.01 -9.13 7.67
C LEU A 26 -2.58 -9.29 9.14
N SER A 27 -1.34 -8.93 9.49
CA SER A 27 -0.88 -8.97 10.87
C SER A 27 -1.58 -7.93 11.75
N ASP A 28 -1.89 -6.76 11.22
CA ASP A 28 -2.70 -5.74 11.91
C ASP A 28 -4.16 -6.20 12.15
N LEU A 29 -4.62 -7.22 11.42
CA LEU A 29 -5.91 -7.87 11.63
C LEU A 29 -5.82 -9.13 12.52
N GLY A 30 -4.64 -9.42 13.08
CA GLY A 30 -4.43 -10.49 14.04
C GLY A 30 -3.85 -11.79 13.49
N ALA A 31 -3.46 -11.86 12.20
CA ALA A 31 -2.74 -13.01 11.69
C ALA A 31 -1.34 -13.12 12.33
N GLU A 32 -0.93 -14.34 12.68
CA GLU A 32 0.43 -14.64 13.11
C GLU A 32 1.34 -14.68 11.87
N VAL A 33 2.21 -13.68 11.73
CA VAL A 33 3.14 -13.60 10.59
C VAL A 33 4.55 -13.96 11.04
N ILE A 34 5.08 -15.04 10.46
CA ILE A 34 6.46 -15.50 10.65
C ILE A 34 7.23 -15.14 9.38
N LYS A 35 8.09 -14.15 9.49
CA LYS A 35 8.98 -13.72 8.42
C LYS A 35 10.19 -14.62 8.38
N ILE A 36 10.28 -15.42 7.32
CA ILE A 36 11.41 -16.31 7.05
C ILE A 36 12.47 -15.50 6.29
N GLU A 37 13.61 -15.32 6.90
CA GLU A 37 14.71 -14.53 6.36
C GLU A 37 15.92 -15.40 6.08
N THR A 38 16.74 -14.97 5.12
CA THR A 38 18.07 -15.53 4.90
C THR A 38 19.02 -15.10 6.04
N PRO A 39 20.20 -15.71 6.20
CA PRO A 39 21.20 -15.26 7.17
C PRO A 39 21.58 -13.78 7.03
N GLU A 40 21.49 -13.23 5.81
CA GLU A 40 21.77 -11.82 5.52
C GLU A 40 20.58 -10.90 5.85
N GLY A 41 19.39 -11.46 6.07
CA GLY A 41 18.15 -10.74 6.33
C GLY A 41 17.48 -10.18 5.08
N ASP A 42 16.35 -9.48 5.30
CA ASP A 42 15.62 -8.75 4.28
C ASP A 42 16.41 -7.50 3.83
N LEU A 43 16.48 -7.27 2.54
CA LEU A 43 17.07 -6.05 1.96
C LEU A 43 16.43 -4.77 2.52
N GLY A 44 15.18 -4.82 2.94
CA GLY A 44 14.48 -3.73 3.62
C GLY A 44 15.10 -3.32 4.95
N ARG A 45 15.96 -4.15 5.58
CA ARG A 45 16.68 -3.82 6.81
C ARG A 45 17.82 -2.83 6.61
N ILE A 46 18.28 -2.62 5.36
CA ILE A 46 19.43 -1.77 5.06
C ILE A 46 19.10 -0.31 5.44
N PRO A 47 19.87 0.32 6.36
CA PRO A 47 19.54 1.66 6.87
C PRO A 47 19.62 2.78 5.85
N SER A 48 20.25 2.56 4.68
CA SER A 48 20.32 3.56 3.61
C SER A 48 18.96 3.89 2.98
N VAL A 49 17.97 3.02 3.17
CA VAL A 49 16.60 3.26 2.71
C VAL A 49 15.78 3.81 3.88
N ALA A 50 15.44 5.10 3.83
CA ALA A 50 14.71 5.80 4.88
C ALA A 50 15.36 5.62 6.28
N PRO A 51 16.57 6.15 6.53
CA PRO A 51 17.31 5.92 7.77
C PRO A 51 16.54 6.47 8.98
N TYR A 52 16.45 5.66 10.04
CA TYR A 52 15.80 6.02 11.29
C TYR A 52 16.65 5.54 12.48
N ARG A 53 17.41 6.44 13.10
CA ARG A 53 18.25 6.15 14.30
C ARG A 53 19.14 4.90 14.15
N GLY A 54 19.72 4.67 12.95
CA GLY A 54 20.58 3.52 12.67
C GLY A 54 19.86 2.27 12.15
N LEU A 55 18.53 2.29 12.07
CA LEU A 55 17.71 1.26 11.43
C LEU A 55 17.07 1.78 10.12
N SER A 56 16.43 0.90 9.40
CA SER A 56 15.61 1.25 8.24
C SER A 56 14.18 1.60 8.68
N GLY A 57 13.76 2.85 8.45
CA GLY A 57 12.37 3.25 8.66
C GLY A 57 11.37 2.47 7.79
N LEU A 58 11.83 2.03 6.62
CA LEU A 58 11.05 1.13 5.75
C LEU A 58 10.76 -0.19 6.47
N PHE A 59 11.79 -0.83 7.03
CA PHE A 59 11.62 -2.10 7.74
C PHE A 59 10.71 -1.94 8.97
N LEU A 60 10.91 -0.89 9.76
CA LEU A 60 10.07 -0.57 10.92
C LEU A 60 8.60 -0.39 10.54
N THR A 61 8.33 0.25 9.40
CA THR A 61 6.96 0.50 8.92
C THR A 61 6.23 -0.79 8.54
N PHE A 62 6.89 -1.66 7.78
CA PHE A 62 6.22 -2.81 7.15
C PHE A 62 6.34 -4.13 7.93
N ASN A 63 7.08 -4.16 9.05
CA ASN A 63 7.33 -5.41 9.76
C ASN A 63 6.89 -5.42 11.23
N ARG A 64 6.08 -4.44 11.67
CA ARG A 64 5.41 -4.53 12.97
C ARG A 64 4.51 -5.78 13.04
N ASN A 65 4.28 -6.30 14.22
CA ASN A 65 3.47 -7.49 14.50
C ASN A 65 4.00 -8.82 13.92
N LYS A 66 5.22 -8.83 13.36
CA LYS A 66 5.83 -10.04 12.80
C LYS A 66 6.84 -10.66 13.74
N GLN A 67 7.12 -11.93 13.51
CA GLN A 67 8.21 -12.69 14.11
C GLN A 67 9.29 -12.92 13.05
N SER A 68 10.56 -12.70 13.37
CA SER A 68 11.68 -12.98 12.45
C SER A 68 12.30 -14.33 12.79
N VAL A 69 12.41 -15.18 11.79
CA VAL A 69 13.03 -16.50 11.85
C VAL A 69 14.04 -16.64 10.71
N VAL A 70 15.28 -16.95 11.01
CA VAL A 70 16.31 -17.14 9.99
C VAL A 70 16.41 -18.61 9.61
N ILE A 71 16.11 -18.90 8.35
CA ILE A 71 16.22 -20.24 7.75
C ILE A 71 16.95 -20.17 6.40
N ASN A 72 18.03 -20.93 6.29
CA ASN A 72 18.77 -21.05 5.04
C ASN A 72 18.14 -22.08 4.10
N LEU A 73 17.21 -21.65 3.27
CA LEU A 73 16.49 -22.50 2.31
C LEU A 73 17.38 -23.12 1.22
N LYS A 74 18.66 -22.71 1.13
CA LYS A 74 19.62 -23.33 0.21
C LYS A 74 20.13 -24.68 0.75
N THR A 75 20.06 -24.93 2.05
CA THR A 75 20.42 -26.21 2.67
C THR A 75 19.25 -27.20 2.65
N ALA A 76 19.54 -28.49 2.67
CA ALA A 76 18.50 -29.54 2.74
C ALA A 76 17.74 -29.48 4.08
N ASP A 77 18.46 -29.26 5.18
CA ASP A 77 17.87 -29.17 6.52
C ASP A 77 17.01 -27.91 6.67
N GLY A 78 17.44 -26.76 6.12
CA GLY A 78 16.62 -25.55 6.10
C GLY A 78 15.32 -25.74 5.31
N ARG A 79 15.35 -26.40 4.15
CA ARG A 79 14.14 -26.72 3.42
C ARG A 79 13.23 -27.68 4.17
N ARG A 80 13.79 -28.73 4.80
CA ARG A 80 13.01 -29.65 5.64
C ARG A 80 12.30 -28.90 6.76
N LEU A 81 13.02 -28.02 7.44
CA LEU A 81 12.46 -27.18 8.50
C LEU A 81 11.32 -26.28 8.00
N PHE A 82 11.50 -25.68 6.84
CA PHE A 82 10.45 -24.89 6.20
C PHE A 82 9.21 -25.75 5.85
N TYR A 83 9.40 -26.96 5.37
CA TYR A 83 8.27 -27.88 5.10
C TYR A 83 7.52 -28.26 6.39
N ASP A 84 8.23 -28.40 7.49
CA ASP A 84 7.59 -28.68 8.79
C ASP A 84 6.77 -27.48 9.25
N LEU A 85 7.25 -26.25 9.04
CA LEU A 85 6.45 -25.03 9.28
C LEU A 85 5.23 -24.95 8.36
N VAL A 86 5.35 -25.33 7.09
CA VAL A 86 4.22 -25.37 6.12
C VAL A 86 3.09 -26.29 6.58
N LYS A 87 3.40 -27.42 7.24
CA LYS A 87 2.38 -28.35 7.77
C LYS A 87 1.47 -27.71 8.82
N VAL A 88 1.99 -26.72 9.54
CA VAL A 88 1.29 -26.05 10.64
C VAL A 88 0.91 -24.59 10.30
N SER A 89 0.95 -24.23 9.02
CA SER A 89 0.66 -22.87 8.53
C SER A 89 -0.46 -22.86 7.50
N ASP A 90 -1.06 -21.68 7.31
CA ASP A 90 -2.19 -21.47 6.42
C ASP A 90 -1.79 -20.86 5.09
N VAL A 91 -0.80 -19.97 5.11
CA VAL A 91 -0.39 -19.16 3.95
C VAL A 91 1.13 -19.11 3.85
N VAL A 92 1.62 -19.17 2.61
CA VAL A 92 2.99 -18.78 2.24
C VAL A 92 2.89 -17.61 1.28
N ILE A 93 3.61 -16.54 1.54
CA ILE A 93 3.67 -15.38 0.64
C ILE A 93 5.12 -15.04 0.29
N ASP A 94 5.34 -14.69 -0.98
CA ASP A 94 6.64 -14.28 -1.49
C ASP A 94 6.51 -13.14 -2.52
N ASN A 95 7.62 -12.49 -2.81
CA ASN A 95 7.77 -11.59 -3.96
C ASN A 95 9.08 -11.85 -4.71
N PHE A 96 9.44 -13.11 -4.83
CA PHE A 96 10.59 -13.53 -5.59
C PHE A 96 10.34 -13.44 -7.10
N ARG A 97 11.45 -13.36 -7.86
CA ARG A 97 11.36 -13.50 -9.31
C ARG A 97 10.88 -14.90 -9.69
N PRO A 98 10.14 -15.06 -10.78
CA PRO A 98 9.74 -16.37 -11.29
C PRO A 98 10.95 -17.33 -11.40
N GLY A 99 10.72 -18.60 -11.08
CA GLY A 99 11.76 -19.64 -11.07
C GLY A 99 12.57 -19.74 -9.77
N VAL A 100 12.46 -18.79 -8.85
CA VAL A 100 13.16 -18.88 -7.55
C VAL A 100 12.54 -19.95 -6.66
N LEU A 101 11.22 -20.00 -6.56
CA LEU A 101 10.51 -20.98 -5.74
C LEU A 101 10.81 -22.41 -6.19
N GLU A 102 10.83 -22.66 -7.49
CA GLU A 102 11.17 -23.94 -8.10
C GLU A 102 12.61 -24.35 -7.78
N ARG A 103 13.58 -23.43 -7.91
CA ARG A 103 14.98 -23.70 -7.54
C ARG A 103 15.15 -24.02 -6.06
N LEU A 104 14.37 -23.36 -5.20
CA LEU A 104 14.36 -23.62 -3.76
C LEU A 104 13.50 -24.82 -3.37
N GLN A 105 12.76 -25.42 -4.32
CA GLN A 105 11.84 -26.53 -4.09
C GLN A 105 10.70 -26.18 -3.13
N ILE A 106 10.23 -24.91 -3.13
CA ILE A 106 9.13 -24.40 -2.32
C ILE A 106 8.00 -23.81 -3.18
N ASP A 107 7.88 -24.31 -4.40
CA ASP A 107 6.81 -24.01 -5.35
C ASP A 107 5.47 -24.60 -4.91
N TYR A 108 4.36 -24.06 -5.41
CA TYR A 108 3.02 -24.47 -4.99
C TYR A 108 2.75 -25.99 -5.11
N PRO A 109 3.10 -26.68 -6.23
CA PRO A 109 2.95 -28.12 -6.32
C PRO A 109 3.67 -28.89 -5.21
N THR A 110 4.83 -28.42 -4.79
CA THR A 110 5.60 -29.03 -3.70
C THR A 110 4.93 -28.78 -2.35
N LEU A 111 4.56 -27.54 -2.05
CA LEU A 111 3.93 -27.18 -0.77
C LEU A 111 2.52 -27.77 -0.64
N ASN A 112 1.77 -27.84 -1.73
CA ASN A 112 0.42 -28.43 -1.72
C ASN A 112 0.42 -29.95 -1.45
N ARG A 113 1.46 -30.68 -1.86
CA ARG A 113 1.62 -32.10 -1.47
C ARG A 113 1.89 -32.28 0.03
N ILE A 114 2.54 -31.30 0.66
CA ILE A 114 2.85 -31.31 2.09
C ILE A 114 1.62 -30.90 2.91
N ASN A 115 0.94 -29.87 2.47
CA ASN A 115 -0.28 -29.36 3.09
C ASN A 115 -1.31 -28.98 2.00
N PRO A 116 -2.29 -29.84 1.70
CA PRO A 116 -3.31 -29.58 0.67
C PRO A 116 -4.19 -28.34 0.95
N ARG A 117 -4.16 -27.83 2.18
CA ARG A 117 -4.88 -26.63 2.59
C ARG A 117 -4.05 -25.35 2.45
N ILE A 118 -2.76 -25.45 2.08
CA ILE A 118 -1.87 -24.29 2.00
C ILE A 118 -2.31 -23.32 0.90
N ILE A 119 -2.34 -22.07 1.22
CA ILE A 119 -2.52 -20.97 0.25
C ILE A 119 -1.13 -20.43 -0.05
N GLN A 120 -0.74 -20.36 -1.33
CA GLN A 120 0.49 -19.69 -1.73
C GLN A 120 0.17 -18.46 -2.55
N CYS A 121 0.73 -17.30 -2.15
CA CYS A 121 0.56 -16.03 -2.84
C CYS A 121 1.93 -15.49 -3.29
N SER A 122 2.10 -15.28 -4.59
CA SER A 122 3.31 -14.68 -5.14
C SER A 122 3.00 -13.30 -5.73
N VAL A 123 3.76 -12.27 -5.33
CA VAL A 123 3.66 -10.90 -5.86
C VAL A 123 4.87 -10.65 -6.76
N THR A 124 4.63 -10.44 -8.05
CA THR A 124 5.70 -10.25 -9.05
C THR A 124 5.48 -9.00 -9.89
N GLY A 125 6.45 -8.60 -10.68
CA GLY A 125 6.32 -7.43 -11.55
C GLY A 125 5.26 -7.62 -12.64
N PHE A 126 5.32 -8.76 -13.36
CA PHE A 126 4.54 -8.99 -14.58
C PHE A 126 3.80 -10.34 -14.60
N GLY A 127 3.73 -11.04 -13.48
CA GLY A 127 3.17 -12.38 -13.44
C GLY A 127 4.21 -13.49 -13.68
N SER A 128 3.76 -14.75 -13.63
CA SER A 128 4.62 -15.94 -13.78
C SER A 128 4.69 -16.46 -15.23
N SER A 129 4.04 -15.78 -16.18
CA SER A 129 3.96 -16.19 -17.59
C SER A 129 4.06 -14.97 -18.53
N GLY A 130 4.19 -15.23 -19.83
CA GLY A 130 4.28 -14.20 -20.84
C GLY A 130 5.70 -13.68 -21.09
N GLU A 131 5.83 -12.78 -22.06
CA GLU A 131 7.10 -12.27 -22.56
C GLU A 131 7.89 -11.51 -21.47
N TYR A 132 7.21 -10.79 -20.58
CA TYR A 132 7.83 -9.95 -19.56
C TYR A 132 8.07 -10.66 -18.22
N ARG A 133 7.78 -11.97 -18.16
CA ARG A 133 7.92 -12.78 -16.95
C ARG A 133 9.25 -12.56 -16.20
N ASP A 134 10.35 -12.54 -16.94
CA ASP A 134 11.70 -12.49 -16.36
C ASP A 134 12.29 -11.06 -16.32
N TYR A 135 11.51 -10.04 -16.72
CA TYR A 135 11.97 -8.66 -16.69
C TYR A 135 12.14 -8.18 -15.26
N PRO A 136 13.24 -7.46 -14.97
CA PRO A 136 13.40 -6.79 -13.68
C PRO A 136 12.28 -5.77 -13.46
N ALA A 137 11.65 -5.83 -12.30
CA ALA A 137 10.58 -4.92 -11.94
C ALA A 137 10.86 -4.31 -10.57
N LEU A 138 10.81 -3.00 -10.53
CA LEU A 138 10.77 -2.17 -9.33
C LEU A 138 9.56 -1.24 -9.45
N ASP A 139 9.09 -0.70 -8.35
CA ASP A 139 7.93 0.21 -8.32
C ASP A 139 7.97 1.26 -9.45
N LEU A 140 9.09 1.99 -9.59
CA LEU A 140 9.22 3.04 -10.59
C LEU A 140 9.07 2.52 -12.03
N ASN A 141 9.64 1.34 -12.32
CA ASN A 141 9.53 0.74 -13.65
C ASN A 141 8.07 0.37 -13.97
N ILE A 142 7.36 -0.17 -12.98
CA ILE A 142 5.95 -0.53 -13.12
C ILE A 142 5.08 0.71 -13.26
N GLN A 143 5.30 1.79 -12.49
CA GLN A 143 4.59 3.06 -12.67
C GLN A 143 4.79 3.64 -14.09
N ALA A 144 6.00 3.52 -14.64
CA ALA A 144 6.30 4.02 -15.97
C ALA A 144 5.60 3.20 -17.06
N ILE A 145 5.79 1.87 -17.07
CA ILE A 145 5.27 1.00 -18.14
C ILE A 145 3.74 0.86 -18.10
N SER A 146 3.14 1.01 -16.92
CA SER A 146 1.67 0.97 -16.77
C SER A 146 0.95 2.26 -17.19
N GLY A 147 1.69 3.31 -17.59
CA GLY A 147 1.12 4.57 -18.05
C GLY A 147 0.77 5.57 -16.94
N HIS A 148 0.91 5.23 -15.66
CA HIS A 148 0.59 6.15 -14.55
C HIS A 148 1.43 7.42 -14.59
N MET A 149 2.70 7.32 -14.96
CA MET A 149 3.56 8.51 -15.10
C MET A 149 3.14 9.42 -16.27
N ALA A 150 2.49 8.86 -17.30
CA ALA A 150 2.02 9.63 -18.43
C ALA A 150 0.75 10.45 -18.15
N ILE A 151 -0.01 10.05 -17.14
CA ILE A 151 -1.23 10.74 -16.70
C ILE A 151 -1.04 11.55 -15.40
N THR A 152 0.16 11.56 -14.84
CA THR A 152 0.49 12.28 -13.59
C THR A 152 1.42 13.44 -13.88
N GLY A 153 1.12 14.63 -13.35
CA GLY A 153 1.96 15.82 -13.49
C GLY A 153 1.28 16.97 -14.22
N GLU A 154 2.02 18.03 -14.46
CA GLU A 154 1.55 19.25 -15.13
C GLU A 154 1.61 19.11 -16.65
N PRO A 155 0.65 19.71 -17.39
CA PRO A 155 0.64 19.71 -18.84
C PRO A 155 1.97 20.25 -19.43
N GLY A 156 2.53 19.51 -20.39
CA GLY A 156 3.76 19.92 -21.09
C GLY A 156 5.04 19.82 -20.25
N ARG A 157 5.00 19.23 -19.07
CA ARG A 157 6.17 18.94 -18.23
C ARG A 157 6.61 17.48 -18.40
N PRO A 158 7.86 17.14 -18.05
CA PRO A 158 8.31 15.74 -18.03
C PRO A 158 7.43 14.87 -17.13
N PRO A 159 7.26 13.57 -17.47
CA PRO A 159 6.52 12.62 -16.63
C PRO A 159 7.08 12.55 -15.21
N VAL A 160 6.21 12.42 -14.23
CA VAL A 160 6.58 12.30 -12.81
C VAL A 160 5.95 11.05 -12.20
N ARG A 161 6.64 10.44 -11.24
CA ARG A 161 6.07 9.34 -10.46
C ARG A 161 5.08 9.84 -9.41
N VAL A 162 4.18 8.98 -8.97
CA VAL A 162 3.43 9.21 -7.72
C VAL A 162 4.42 9.22 -6.55
N GLY A 163 4.23 10.08 -5.57
CA GLY A 163 5.18 10.32 -4.47
C GLY A 163 5.46 9.10 -3.57
N ILE A 164 4.57 8.12 -3.55
CA ILE A 164 4.70 6.85 -2.81
C ILE A 164 4.99 5.69 -3.77
N PRO A 165 5.50 4.53 -3.28
CA PRO A 165 5.72 3.33 -4.10
C PRO A 165 4.38 2.65 -4.41
N LEU A 166 3.59 3.24 -5.31
CA LEU A 166 2.20 2.88 -5.56
C LEU A 166 2.03 1.46 -6.10
N ALA A 167 2.95 1.00 -6.95
CA ALA A 167 2.89 -0.34 -7.52
C ALA A 167 3.15 -1.42 -6.45
N ASP A 168 4.14 -1.22 -5.58
CA ASP A 168 4.42 -2.12 -4.46
C ASP A 168 3.25 -2.15 -3.47
N ILE A 169 2.75 -0.97 -3.08
CA ILE A 169 1.63 -0.84 -2.13
C ILE A 169 0.37 -1.50 -2.70
N SER A 170 0.05 -1.24 -3.96
CA SER A 170 -1.11 -1.86 -4.59
C SER A 170 -0.96 -3.39 -4.68
N GLY A 171 0.21 -3.88 -5.06
CA GLY A 171 0.53 -5.31 -5.04
C GLY A 171 0.30 -5.94 -3.67
N GLY A 172 0.75 -5.29 -2.60
CA GLY A 172 0.52 -5.71 -1.21
C GLY A 172 -0.96 -5.72 -0.81
N ILE A 173 -1.72 -4.67 -1.16
CA ILE A 173 -3.17 -4.62 -0.89
C ILE A 173 -3.91 -5.74 -1.65
N TYR A 174 -3.59 -5.96 -2.94
CA TYR A 174 -4.24 -7.03 -3.70
C TYR A 174 -3.83 -8.42 -3.22
N SER A 175 -2.60 -8.61 -2.75
CA SER A 175 -2.18 -9.89 -2.14
C SER A 175 -2.98 -10.19 -0.87
N SER A 176 -3.16 -9.21 0.02
CA SER A 176 -3.99 -9.39 1.23
C SER A 176 -5.45 -9.71 0.88
N LYS A 177 -6.05 -9.03 -0.10
CA LYS A 177 -7.41 -9.35 -0.59
C LYS A 177 -7.50 -10.75 -1.16
N GLY A 178 -6.52 -11.16 -1.99
CA GLY A 178 -6.47 -12.50 -2.56
C GLY A 178 -6.36 -13.58 -1.49
N ILE A 179 -5.51 -13.37 -0.48
CA ILE A 179 -5.35 -14.28 0.66
C ILE A 179 -6.66 -14.39 1.46
N LEU A 180 -7.32 -13.28 1.79
CA LEU A 180 -8.60 -13.29 2.49
C LEU A 180 -9.68 -14.04 1.71
N ALA A 181 -9.77 -13.83 0.39
CA ALA A 181 -10.70 -14.55 -0.48
C ALA A 181 -10.41 -16.05 -0.50
N ALA A 182 -9.13 -16.44 -0.57
CA ALA A 182 -8.73 -17.85 -0.56
C ALA A 182 -8.95 -18.52 0.81
N LEU A 183 -8.73 -17.81 1.92
CA LEU A 183 -9.06 -18.28 3.26
C LEU A 183 -10.56 -18.54 3.38
N PHE A 184 -11.38 -17.60 2.93
CA PHE A 184 -12.83 -17.76 2.93
C PHE A 184 -13.32 -18.92 2.04
N ASP A 185 -12.74 -19.10 0.85
CA ASP A 185 -13.05 -20.22 -0.04
C ASP A 185 -12.63 -21.55 0.60
N ARG A 186 -11.46 -21.59 1.23
CA ARG A 186 -10.92 -22.78 1.90
C ARG A 186 -11.81 -23.28 3.04
N GLU A 187 -12.47 -22.40 3.78
CA GLU A 187 -13.41 -22.82 4.84
C GLU A 187 -14.60 -23.64 4.28
N ARG A 188 -14.96 -23.40 3.02
CA ARG A 188 -16.05 -24.14 2.36
C ARG A 188 -15.55 -25.38 1.59
N THR A 189 -14.36 -25.29 1.00
CA THR A 189 -13.84 -26.32 0.08
C THR A 189 -12.84 -27.27 0.72
N GLY A 190 -12.22 -26.86 1.82
CA GLY A 190 -11.10 -27.57 2.42
C GLY A 190 -9.79 -27.50 1.63
N VAL A 191 -9.75 -26.81 0.48
CA VAL A 191 -8.61 -26.81 -0.46
C VAL A 191 -7.89 -25.47 -0.47
N GLY A 192 -6.55 -25.51 -0.41
CA GLY A 192 -5.70 -24.35 -0.60
C GLY A 192 -5.68 -23.85 -2.05
N ARG A 193 -5.14 -22.66 -2.27
CA ARG A 193 -5.08 -22.03 -3.60
C ARG A 193 -3.71 -21.44 -3.88
N ARG A 194 -3.30 -21.46 -5.16
CA ARG A 194 -2.23 -20.59 -5.65
C ARG A 194 -2.84 -19.25 -6.07
N ILE A 195 -2.26 -18.16 -5.57
CA ILE A 195 -2.62 -16.79 -5.90
C ILE A 195 -1.41 -16.16 -6.58
N GLU A 196 -1.65 -15.46 -7.67
CA GLU A 196 -0.64 -14.69 -8.37
C GLU A 196 -1.10 -13.24 -8.47
N ILE A 197 -0.24 -12.32 -8.06
CA ILE A 197 -0.44 -10.89 -8.17
C ILE A 197 0.68 -10.30 -9.02
N SER A 198 0.31 -9.73 -10.16
CA SER A 198 1.19 -8.93 -10.99
C SER A 198 1.05 -7.46 -10.59
N MET A 199 2.15 -6.79 -10.24
CA MET A 199 2.12 -5.34 -9.96
C MET A 199 1.67 -4.55 -11.18
N PHE A 200 2.04 -4.97 -12.39
CA PHE A 200 1.58 -4.35 -13.63
C PHE A 200 0.06 -4.44 -13.77
N ASP A 201 -0.53 -5.62 -13.54
CA ASP A 201 -1.98 -5.80 -13.63
C ASP A 201 -2.72 -4.97 -12.57
N THR A 202 -2.16 -4.90 -11.34
CA THR A 202 -2.76 -4.06 -10.30
C THR A 202 -2.77 -2.59 -10.70
N MET A 203 -1.69 -2.10 -11.31
CA MET A 203 -1.60 -0.73 -11.79
C MET A 203 -2.58 -0.49 -12.94
N LEU A 204 -2.70 -1.39 -13.91
CA LEU A 204 -3.72 -1.27 -14.96
C LEU A 204 -5.14 -1.24 -14.38
N HIS A 205 -5.43 -2.10 -13.39
CA HIS A 205 -6.73 -2.09 -12.72
C HIS A 205 -7.01 -0.76 -11.99
N LEU A 206 -5.99 -0.13 -11.40
CA LEU A 206 -6.10 1.18 -10.75
C LEU A 206 -6.37 2.34 -11.72
N MET A 207 -6.20 2.16 -13.01
CA MET A 207 -6.62 3.17 -14.00
C MET A 207 -8.13 3.43 -14.01
N THR A 208 -8.94 2.49 -13.51
CA THR A 208 -10.39 2.64 -13.32
C THR A 208 -11.09 3.18 -14.56
N TYR A 209 -11.88 4.27 -14.44
CA TYR A 209 -12.63 4.89 -15.55
C TYR A 209 -11.72 5.52 -16.61
N ILE A 210 -10.50 5.97 -16.27
CA ILE A 210 -9.53 6.53 -17.23
C ILE A 210 -9.16 5.45 -18.26
N GLY A 211 -8.83 4.24 -17.78
CA GLY A 211 -8.58 3.09 -18.64
C GLY A 211 -9.81 2.68 -19.46
N THR A 212 -11.01 2.72 -18.84
CA THR A 212 -12.27 2.42 -19.53
C THR A 212 -12.54 3.41 -20.67
N MET A 213 -12.28 4.70 -20.44
CA MET A 213 -12.48 5.73 -21.50
C MET A 213 -11.55 5.49 -22.68
N TRP A 214 -10.26 5.22 -22.43
CA TRP A 214 -9.34 4.88 -23.50
C TRP A 214 -9.75 3.61 -24.27
N LEU A 215 -10.13 2.56 -23.57
CA LEU A 215 -10.60 1.31 -24.19
C LEU A 215 -11.87 1.51 -25.03
N SER A 216 -12.71 2.49 -24.69
CA SER A 216 -13.99 2.73 -25.34
C SER A 216 -13.89 3.67 -26.55
N ASN A 217 -13.06 4.72 -26.48
CA ASN A 217 -13.00 5.77 -27.50
C ASN A 217 -11.62 5.99 -28.12
N GLY A 218 -10.56 5.32 -27.59
CA GLY A 218 -9.19 5.45 -28.07
C GLY A 218 -8.50 6.76 -27.71
N GLU A 219 -9.14 7.63 -26.92
CA GLU A 219 -8.56 8.90 -26.53
C GLU A 219 -7.48 8.70 -25.45
N VAL A 220 -6.24 9.04 -25.80
CA VAL A 220 -5.10 8.91 -24.88
C VAL A 220 -5.13 10.07 -23.87
N PRO A 221 -5.30 9.80 -22.57
CA PRO A 221 -5.34 10.84 -21.55
C PRO A 221 -3.98 11.52 -21.40
N LYS A 222 -4.01 12.81 -21.04
CA LYS A 222 -2.82 13.64 -20.79
C LYS A 222 -2.79 14.03 -19.31
N PRO A 223 -1.61 14.38 -18.76
CA PRO A 223 -1.54 14.84 -17.37
C PRO A 223 -2.29 16.18 -17.22
N PRO A 224 -3.32 16.23 -16.33
CA PRO A 224 -4.16 17.43 -16.18
C PRO A 224 -3.65 18.39 -15.10
N GLY A 225 -2.48 18.16 -14.50
CA GLY A 225 -2.05 18.82 -13.27
C GLY A 225 -2.92 18.40 -12.09
N SER A 226 -3.39 19.36 -11.34
CA SER A 226 -4.35 19.13 -10.26
C SER A 226 -5.81 19.15 -10.72
N ALA A 227 -6.07 19.40 -12.01
CA ALA A 227 -7.42 19.56 -12.54
C ALA A 227 -8.11 18.21 -12.84
N HIS A 228 -9.43 18.20 -12.73
CA HIS A 228 -10.25 17.09 -13.20
C HIS A 228 -10.69 17.33 -14.64
N ASP A 229 -10.59 16.33 -15.52
CA ASP A 229 -10.87 16.49 -16.95
C ASP A 229 -12.32 16.90 -17.24
N TYR A 230 -13.27 16.36 -16.50
CA TYR A 230 -14.71 16.45 -16.78
C TYR A 230 -15.49 17.32 -15.79
N SER A 231 -14.80 18.09 -14.93
CA SER A 231 -15.46 18.98 -13.95
C SER A 231 -14.69 20.28 -13.74
N VAL A 232 -15.41 21.42 -13.70
CA VAL A 232 -14.83 22.76 -13.47
C VAL A 232 -15.76 23.60 -12.60
N PRO A 233 -15.22 24.24 -11.53
CA PRO A 233 -13.90 24.05 -10.96
C PRO A 233 -13.81 22.73 -10.17
N TRP A 234 -12.72 22.04 -10.37
CA TRP A 234 -12.28 20.91 -9.58
C TRP A 234 -10.76 20.80 -9.73
N GLN A 235 -10.04 21.58 -8.94
CA GLN A 235 -8.57 21.65 -8.99
C GLN A 235 -8.01 22.42 -7.80
N ALA A 236 -6.68 22.47 -7.69
CA ALA A 236 -6.00 23.38 -6.78
C ALA A 236 -5.96 24.81 -7.33
N PHE A 237 -6.15 25.77 -6.45
CA PHE A 237 -6.03 27.20 -6.72
C PHE A 237 -5.01 27.82 -5.78
N ALA A 238 -4.13 28.68 -6.31
CA ALA A 238 -3.21 29.46 -5.51
C ALA A 238 -3.97 30.52 -4.71
N THR A 239 -3.65 30.64 -3.44
CA THR A 239 -4.08 31.72 -2.54
C THR A 239 -2.93 32.70 -2.32
N SER A 240 -3.09 33.67 -1.42
CA SER A 240 -2.01 34.62 -1.10
C SER A 240 -0.84 33.96 -0.33
N ASP A 241 -1.05 32.78 0.29
CA ASP A 241 -0.09 32.12 1.20
C ASP A 241 0.09 30.62 0.94
N GLY A 242 -0.57 30.05 -0.08
CA GLY A 242 -0.48 28.62 -0.35
C GLY A 242 -1.42 28.17 -1.45
N TYR A 243 -2.03 26.99 -1.26
CA TYR A 243 -2.97 26.39 -2.21
C TYR A 243 -4.14 25.77 -1.47
N ILE A 244 -5.34 25.86 -2.07
CA ILE A 244 -6.53 25.12 -1.67
C ILE A 244 -7.08 24.35 -2.86
N VAL A 245 -7.70 23.19 -2.61
CA VAL A 245 -8.50 22.48 -3.62
C VAL A 245 -9.96 22.89 -3.47
N VAL A 246 -10.63 23.17 -4.58
CA VAL A 246 -12.08 23.40 -4.64
C VAL A 246 -12.69 22.48 -5.66
N ALA A 247 -13.80 21.80 -5.31
CA ALA A 247 -14.47 20.80 -6.14
C ALA A 247 -15.99 21.07 -6.17
N THR A 248 -16.53 21.53 -7.30
CA THR A 248 -17.94 21.92 -7.45
C THR A 248 -18.62 21.23 -8.61
N ARG A 249 -18.67 19.89 -8.59
CA ARG A 249 -19.32 19.13 -9.68
C ARG A 249 -20.83 19.40 -9.79
N GLN A 250 -21.51 19.53 -8.64
CA GLN A 250 -22.95 19.80 -8.59
C GLN A 250 -23.23 21.31 -8.73
N GLU A 251 -24.30 21.66 -9.46
CA GLU A 251 -24.65 23.07 -9.73
C GLU A 251 -24.92 23.85 -8.44
N ILE A 252 -25.46 23.20 -7.42
CA ILE A 252 -25.66 23.87 -6.12
C ILE A 252 -24.34 24.34 -5.51
N PHE A 253 -23.26 23.57 -5.64
CA PHE A 253 -21.94 23.98 -5.14
C PHE A 253 -21.33 25.11 -5.99
N TRP A 254 -21.59 25.12 -7.30
CA TRP A 254 -21.16 26.22 -8.16
C TRP A 254 -21.84 27.54 -7.78
N GLN A 255 -23.16 27.51 -7.54
CA GLN A 255 -23.91 28.70 -7.12
C GLN A 255 -23.42 29.22 -5.76
N LYS A 256 -23.23 28.32 -4.78
CA LYS A 256 -22.67 28.65 -3.48
C LYS A 256 -21.27 29.25 -3.61
N LEU A 257 -20.40 28.65 -4.43
CA LEU A 257 -19.06 29.15 -4.68
C LEU A 257 -19.09 30.58 -5.24
N CYS A 258 -19.90 30.87 -6.26
CA CYS A 258 -20.02 32.18 -6.83
C CYS A 258 -20.43 33.26 -5.79
N SER A 259 -21.29 32.87 -4.84
CA SER A 259 -21.70 33.73 -3.74
C SER A 259 -20.54 33.99 -2.75
N VAL A 260 -19.78 32.93 -2.39
CA VAL A 260 -18.61 33.04 -1.49
C VAL A 260 -17.48 33.88 -2.09
N LEU A 261 -17.33 33.80 -3.41
CA LEU A 261 -16.33 34.58 -4.16
C LEU A 261 -16.69 36.06 -4.29
N ASP A 262 -17.86 36.49 -3.82
CA ASP A 262 -18.43 37.83 -4.06
C ASP A 262 -18.63 38.18 -5.55
N HIS A 263 -18.82 37.15 -6.40
CA HIS A 263 -19.04 37.23 -7.85
C HIS A 263 -20.31 36.49 -8.30
N PRO A 264 -21.50 36.87 -7.78
CA PRO A 264 -22.74 36.17 -8.10
C PRO A 264 -23.08 36.18 -9.58
N GLY A 265 -22.58 37.16 -10.34
CA GLY A 265 -22.76 37.27 -11.79
C GLY A 265 -22.17 36.05 -12.57
N LEU A 266 -21.21 35.35 -12.00
CA LEU A 266 -20.65 34.15 -12.62
C LEU A 266 -21.69 33.01 -12.71
N ALA A 267 -22.59 32.91 -11.74
CA ALA A 267 -23.66 31.91 -11.72
C ALA A 267 -24.72 32.16 -12.80
N GLY A 268 -24.90 33.41 -13.21
CA GLY A 268 -25.84 33.82 -14.25
C GLY A 268 -25.23 33.91 -15.64
N ASP A 269 -23.91 33.70 -15.80
CA ASP A 269 -23.24 33.77 -17.09
C ASP A 269 -23.50 32.49 -17.88
N ALA A 270 -24.08 32.66 -19.07
CA ALA A 270 -24.42 31.53 -19.98
C ALA A 270 -23.20 30.63 -20.31
N ARG A 271 -21.99 31.18 -20.27
CA ARG A 271 -20.75 30.41 -20.49
C ARG A 271 -20.45 29.44 -19.36
N PHE A 272 -21.05 29.62 -18.16
CA PHE A 272 -20.77 28.88 -16.95
C PHE A 272 -22.03 28.26 -16.32
N ALA A 273 -23.14 28.27 -17.05
CA ALA A 273 -24.47 27.91 -16.57
C ALA A 273 -24.56 26.45 -16.04
N ASP A 274 -23.82 25.57 -16.66
CA ASP A 274 -23.74 24.14 -16.26
C ASP A 274 -22.29 23.65 -16.34
N ASN A 275 -22.03 22.43 -15.79
CA ASN A 275 -20.69 21.86 -15.79
C ASN A 275 -20.11 21.68 -17.21
N ALA A 276 -20.91 21.25 -18.18
CA ALA A 276 -20.44 21.04 -19.57
C ALA A 276 -19.97 22.38 -20.18
N SER A 277 -20.74 23.45 -19.97
CA SER A 277 -20.40 24.82 -20.37
C SER A 277 -19.13 25.31 -19.68
N ARG A 278 -18.95 25.06 -18.39
CA ARG A 278 -17.72 25.39 -17.64
C ARG A 278 -16.51 24.62 -18.16
N VAL A 279 -16.65 23.32 -18.44
CA VAL A 279 -15.58 22.50 -19.05
C VAL A 279 -15.18 23.08 -20.40
N LYS A 280 -16.13 23.39 -21.26
CA LYS A 280 -15.90 24.00 -22.57
C LYS A 280 -15.19 25.36 -22.47
N ASN A 281 -15.54 26.16 -21.48
CA ASN A 281 -14.99 27.50 -21.24
C ASN A 281 -13.92 27.53 -20.15
N ARG A 282 -13.28 26.39 -19.83
CA ARG A 282 -12.25 26.28 -18.81
C ARG A 282 -11.13 27.32 -18.94
N ALA A 283 -10.66 27.55 -20.17
CA ALA A 283 -9.60 28.49 -20.48
C ALA A 283 -9.93 29.95 -20.11
N VAL A 284 -11.22 30.27 -19.96
CA VAL A 284 -11.70 31.58 -19.54
C VAL A 284 -11.98 31.60 -18.03
N LEU A 285 -12.65 30.56 -17.52
CA LEU A 285 -13.12 30.52 -16.14
C LEU A 285 -11.97 30.31 -15.14
N VAL A 286 -11.06 29.38 -15.42
CA VAL A 286 -9.99 29.04 -14.46
C VAL A 286 -9.08 30.21 -14.15
N PRO A 287 -8.54 30.99 -15.12
CA PRO A 287 -7.73 32.16 -14.82
C PRO A 287 -8.47 33.24 -14.00
N LEU A 288 -9.77 33.40 -14.23
CA LEU A 288 -10.59 34.32 -13.46
C LEU A 288 -10.68 33.87 -11.98
N LEU A 289 -10.96 32.59 -11.75
CA LEU A 289 -11.01 32.03 -10.41
C LEU A 289 -9.64 32.11 -9.71
N GLU A 290 -8.54 31.83 -10.42
CA GLU A 290 -7.18 31.95 -9.89
C GLU A 290 -6.88 33.39 -9.41
N GLN A 291 -7.29 34.41 -10.17
CA GLN A 291 -7.13 35.78 -9.77
C GLN A 291 -7.91 36.10 -8.48
N ILE A 292 -9.14 35.61 -8.37
CA ILE A 292 -9.99 35.84 -7.18
C ILE A 292 -9.38 35.15 -5.95
N PHE A 293 -8.99 33.86 -6.08
CA PHE A 293 -8.44 33.10 -4.95
C PHE A 293 -7.14 33.68 -4.42
N ARG A 294 -6.29 34.26 -5.24
CA ARG A 294 -5.06 34.97 -4.82
C ARG A 294 -5.32 36.18 -3.91
N GLY A 295 -6.54 36.70 -3.88
CA GLY A 295 -6.89 37.87 -3.09
C GLY A 295 -6.99 37.64 -1.58
N ARG A 296 -6.96 36.41 -1.09
CA ARG A 296 -7.11 36.04 0.33
C ARG A 296 -6.20 34.90 0.72
N THR A 297 -6.03 34.68 2.04
CA THR A 297 -5.29 33.54 2.59
C THR A 297 -6.07 32.25 2.44
N SER A 298 -5.37 31.08 2.48
CA SER A 298 -5.98 29.77 2.52
C SER A 298 -6.96 29.62 3.67
N ALA A 299 -6.61 30.11 4.85
CA ALA A 299 -7.46 30.05 6.04
C ALA A 299 -8.78 30.79 5.87
N ASP A 300 -8.74 32.07 5.38
CA ASP A 300 -9.95 32.85 5.12
C ASP A 300 -10.86 32.19 4.07
N TRP A 301 -10.30 31.71 2.98
CA TRP A 301 -11.08 30.98 1.98
C TRP A 301 -11.73 29.71 2.53
N LEU A 302 -10.99 28.88 3.26
CA LEU A 302 -11.50 27.63 3.81
C LEU A 302 -12.61 27.86 4.83
N GLU A 303 -12.50 28.90 5.67
CA GLU A 303 -13.57 29.28 6.60
C GLU A 303 -14.86 29.63 5.85
N ARG A 304 -14.77 30.53 4.85
CA ARG A 304 -15.92 30.96 4.03
C ARG A 304 -16.55 29.82 3.25
N LEU A 305 -15.73 28.99 2.61
CA LEU A 305 -16.18 27.85 1.80
C LEU A 305 -16.87 26.80 2.69
N ARG A 306 -16.33 26.54 3.87
CA ARG A 306 -16.93 25.63 4.86
C ARG A 306 -18.26 26.16 5.38
N ALA A 307 -18.34 27.47 5.71
CA ALA A 307 -19.59 28.11 6.18
C ALA A 307 -20.70 28.01 5.11
N ALA A 308 -20.35 28.00 3.84
CA ALA A 308 -21.28 27.87 2.73
C ALA A 308 -21.51 26.41 2.29
N ASP A 309 -20.88 25.43 2.97
CA ASP A 309 -20.95 24.01 2.60
C ASP A 309 -20.48 23.78 1.15
N VAL A 310 -19.35 24.38 0.76
CA VAL A 310 -18.67 24.15 -0.52
C VAL A 310 -17.48 23.21 -0.29
N PRO A 311 -17.36 22.09 -1.01
CA PRO A 311 -16.25 21.18 -0.85
C PRO A 311 -14.90 21.84 -1.19
N ALA A 312 -14.08 22.00 -0.18
CA ALA A 312 -12.73 22.57 -0.28
C ALA A 312 -11.82 21.98 0.81
N ALA A 313 -10.53 21.94 0.51
CA ALA A 313 -9.50 21.46 1.44
C ALA A 313 -8.18 22.22 1.22
N PRO A 314 -7.31 22.35 2.26
CA PRO A 314 -5.96 22.84 2.06
C PRO A 314 -5.12 21.81 1.31
N VAL A 315 -4.10 22.25 0.58
CA VAL A 315 -3.04 21.36 0.08
C VAL A 315 -1.97 21.29 1.17
N ASN A 316 -2.11 20.32 2.05
CA ASN A 316 -1.22 20.14 3.18
C ASN A 316 0.13 19.53 2.77
N ASN A 317 1.20 19.96 3.44
CA ASN A 317 2.42 19.16 3.52
C ASN A 317 2.21 18.01 4.52
N ILE A 318 3.21 17.13 4.68
CA ILE A 318 3.12 15.95 5.56
C ILE A 318 2.88 16.36 7.02
N ASP A 319 3.55 17.40 7.52
CA ASP A 319 3.41 17.85 8.91
C ASP A 319 1.97 18.30 9.19
N ALA A 320 1.42 19.15 8.32
CA ALA A 320 0.06 19.63 8.43
C ALA A 320 -0.97 18.49 8.28
N ALA A 321 -0.73 17.55 7.35
CA ALA A 321 -1.61 16.40 7.17
C ALA A 321 -1.70 15.53 8.43
N PHE A 322 -0.57 15.26 9.10
CA PHE A 322 -0.54 14.52 10.35
C PHE A 322 -1.01 15.32 11.58
N ALA A 323 -1.18 16.63 11.47
CA ALA A 323 -1.76 17.48 12.50
C ALA A 323 -3.29 17.64 12.40
N GLU A 324 -3.91 17.19 11.31
CA GLU A 324 -5.36 17.27 11.12
C GLU A 324 -6.14 16.52 12.22
N PRO A 325 -7.28 17.08 12.71
CA PRO A 325 -8.07 16.46 13.77
C PRO A 325 -8.43 14.98 13.56
N PRO A 326 -8.82 14.54 12.34
CA PRO A 326 -9.14 13.13 12.10
C PRO A 326 -7.98 12.17 12.38
N VAL A 327 -6.73 12.62 12.31
CA VAL A 327 -5.57 11.76 12.60
C VAL A 327 -5.58 11.30 14.05
N LYS A 328 -5.87 12.21 14.98
CA LYS A 328 -6.01 11.90 16.41
C LYS A 328 -7.29 11.12 16.70
N GLU A 329 -8.42 11.58 16.16
CA GLU A 329 -9.74 10.99 16.38
C GLU A 329 -9.82 9.54 15.89
N ARG A 330 -9.10 9.22 14.82
CA ARG A 330 -9.06 7.89 14.21
C ARG A 330 -7.79 7.11 14.52
N GLU A 331 -6.98 7.57 15.47
CA GLU A 331 -5.74 6.89 15.89
C GLU A 331 -4.84 6.53 14.70
N MET A 332 -4.65 7.47 13.78
CA MET A 332 -3.82 7.25 12.58
C MET A 332 -2.32 7.46 12.81
N ILE A 333 -1.91 7.73 14.04
CA ILE A 333 -0.53 7.63 14.51
C ILE A 333 -0.51 6.60 15.62
N VAL A 334 0.29 5.55 15.44
CA VAL A 334 0.53 4.52 16.44
C VAL A 334 1.96 4.58 16.93
N GLU A 335 2.16 4.24 18.22
CA GLU A 335 3.47 4.27 18.86
C GLU A 335 3.78 2.90 19.49
N TYR A 336 5.06 2.52 19.46
CA TYR A 336 5.58 1.40 20.25
C TYR A 336 7.03 1.66 20.66
N ASP A 337 7.49 0.96 21.70
CA ASP A 337 8.87 1.02 22.14
C ASP A 337 9.66 -0.11 21.46
N HIS A 338 10.60 0.27 20.58
CA HIS A 338 11.49 -0.67 19.92
C HIS A 338 12.77 -0.83 20.77
N PRO A 339 13.25 -2.07 21.04
CA PRO A 339 14.34 -2.33 21.96
C PRO A 339 15.64 -1.60 21.62
N GLN A 340 15.92 -1.36 20.35
CA GLN A 340 17.17 -0.74 19.91
C GLN A 340 17.05 0.78 19.72
N VAL A 341 15.92 1.31 19.27
CA VAL A 341 15.78 2.73 18.89
C VAL A 341 14.79 3.50 19.75
N GLY A 342 14.20 2.85 20.76
CA GLY A 342 13.20 3.46 21.64
C GLY A 342 11.90 3.73 20.92
N LYS A 343 11.23 4.83 21.26
CA LYS A 343 9.91 5.18 20.74
C LYS A 343 9.89 5.37 19.22
N VAL A 344 9.06 4.57 18.55
CA VAL A 344 8.80 4.63 17.12
C VAL A 344 7.35 5.03 16.88
N ARG A 345 7.12 5.96 15.95
CA ARG A 345 5.78 6.41 15.54
C ARG A 345 5.56 6.05 14.08
N LEU A 346 4.43 5.44 13.77
CA LEU A 346 4.10 4.95 12.42
C LEU A 346 2.66 5.32 12.05
N PRO A 347 2.32 5.35 10.75
CA PRO A 347 0.93 5.42 10.31
C PRO A 347 0.12 4.22 10.84
N GLY A 348 -1.06 4.51 11.37
CA GLY A 348 -1.99 3.51 11.90
C GLY A 348 -2.73 2.74 10.81
N ASN A 349 -3.42 1.67 11.23
CA ASN A 349 -4.27 0.89 10.33
C ASN A 349 -5.56 1.69 10.00
N PRO A 350 -5.90 1.89 8.72
CA PRO A 350 -7.12 2.57 8.31
C PRO A 350 -8.40 1.75 8.53
N ILE A 351 -8.29 0.42 8.69
CA ILE A 351 -9.43 -0.46 8.95
C ILE A 351 -9.81 -0.34 10.42
N LYS A 352 -11.01 0.18 10.69
CA LYS A 352 -11.59 0.27 12.01
C LYS A 352 -12.79 -0.69 12.09
N MET A 353 -12.70 -1.71 12.92
CA MET A 353 -13.72 -2.76 13.07
C MET A 353 -14.24 -2.77 14.50
N SER A 354 -15.56 -2.83 14.67
CA SER A 354 -16.16 -2.91 16.00
C SER A 354 -15.69 -4.17 16.74
N GLY A 355 -15.30 -4.02 17.99
CA GLY A 355 -14.80 -5.11 18.82
C GLY A 355 -13.31 -5.46 18.60
N MET A 356 -12.60 -4.74 17.73
CA MET A 356 -11.15 -4.86 17.56
C MET A 356 -10.48 -3.65 18.20
N GLU A 357 -9.69 -3.87 19.23
CA GLU A 357 -8.91 -2.85 19.92
C GLU A 357 -7.42 -3.06 19.67
N GLY A 358 -6.74 -1.98 19.28
CA GLY A 358 -5.29 -2.00 19.04
C GLY A 358 -4.89 -2.73 17.76
N THR A 359 -3.89 -2.23 17.10
CA THR A 359 -3.36 -2.82 15.86
C THR A 359 -1.89 -3.19 15.96
N ILE A 360 -1.21 -2.78 17.03
CA ILE A 360 0.20 -3.10 17.29
C ILE A 360 0.30 -3.83 18.60
N SER A 361 0.70 -5.09 18.54
CA SER A 361 1.02 -5.92 19.70
C SER A 361 2.54 -6.13 19.86
N ARG A 362 3.30 -6.01 18.78
CA ARG A 362 4.76 -6.23 18.76
C ARG A 362 5.49 -5.21 17.90
N PRO A 363 6.69 -4.76 18.29
CA PRO A 363 7.56 -3.99 17.43
C PRO A 363 8.02 -4.79 16.20
N ALA A 364 8.61 -4.11 15.22
CA ALA A 364 9.30 -4.78 14.13
C ALA A 364 10.48 -5.58 14.69
N PRO A 365 10.66 -6.87 14.32
CA PRO A 365 11.61 -7.76 14.99
C PRO A 365 13.05 -7.49 14.55
N MET A 366 14.01 -7.78 15.43
CA MET A 366 15.41 -7.94 15.06
C MET A 366 15.59 -9.21 14.20
N LEU A 367 16.66 -9.27 13.41
CA LEU A 367 16.95 -10.44 12.58
C LEU A 367 17.10 -11.70 13.44
N GLY A 368 16.30 -12.72 13.15
CA GLY A 368 16.34 -14.01 13.85
C GLY A 368 15.84 -14.00 15.30
N GLU A 369 15.30 -12.89 15.77
CA GLU A 369 14.87 -12.70 17.16
C GLU A 369 13.98 -13.82 17.70
N HIS A 370 13.18 -14.42 16.83
CA HIS A 370 12.18 -15.41 17.22
C HIS A 370 12.53 -16.84 16.76
N THR A 371 13.73 -17.06 16.18
CA THR A 371 14.08 -18.36 15.56
C THR A 371 13.87 -19.52 16.54
N ASP A 372 14.52 -19.49 17.70
CA ASP A 372 14.46 -20.60 18.65
C ASP A 372 13.05 -20.78 19.23
N ALA A 373 12.42 -19.69 19.61
CA ALA A 373 11.08 -19.71 20.21
C ALA A 373 10.01 -20.29 19.26
N VAL A 374 10.06 -19.91 17.97
CA VAL A 374 9.14 -20.43 16.95
C VAL A 374 9.38 -21.92 16.72
N LEU A 375 10.64 -22.36 16.60
CA LEU A 375 10.98 -23.76 16.38
C LEU A 375 10.59 -24.63 17.58
N GLN A 376 10.83 -24.18 18.80
CA GLN A 376 10.39 -24.88 20.01
C GLN A 376 8.87 -24.96 20.12
N THR A 377 8.18 -23.85 19.89
CA THR A 377 6.73 -23.77 20.11
C THR A 377 5.93 -24.50 19.04
N LEU A 378 6.30 -24.34 17.75
CA LEU A 378 5.53 -24.87 16.63
C LEU A 378 5.98 -26.26 16.17
N LEU A 379 7.26 -26.55 16.28
CA LEU A 379 7.83 -27.83 15.80
C LEU A 379 8.29 -28.73 16.95
N HIS A 380 8.19 -28.24 18.19
CA HIS A 380 8.58 -28.99 19.41
C HIS A 380 10.04 -29.46 19.40
N LEU A 381 10.93 -28.70 18.72
CA LEU A 381 12.35 -29.02 18.69
C LEU A 381 13.00 -28.74 20.05
N SER A 382 13.85 -29.64 20.49
CA SER A 382 14.68 -29.45 21.68
C SER A 382 15.82 -28.45 21.40
N GLU A 383 16.38 -27.86 22.47
CA GLU A 383 17.55 -26.98 22.36
C GLU A 383 18.74 -27.67 21.66
N LYS A 384 18.91 -29.00 21.88
CA LYS A 384 19.97 -29.78 21.22
C LYS A 384 19.77 -29.88 19.71
N GLU A 385 18.53 -30.07 19.24
CA GLU A 385 18.21 -30.12 17.81
C GLU A 385 18.38 -28.75 17.16
N ILE A 386 17.99 -27.67 17.85
CA ILE A 386 18.17 -26.30 17.39
C ILE A 386 19.67 -25.97 17.29
N ALA A 387 20.48 -26.35 18.29
CA ALA A 387 21.93 -26.18 18.25
C ALA A 387 22.56 -26.91 17.06
N ALA A 388 22.16 -28.13 16.78
CA ALA A 388 22.65 -28.90 15.63
C ALA A 388 22.26 -28.27 14.29
N LEU A 389 21.05 -27.71 14.18
CA LEU A 389 20.60 -26.96 12.98
C LEU A 389 21.41 -25.65 12.77
N ARG A 390 21.87 -25.05 13.87
CA ARG A 390 22.73 -23.85 13.82
C ARG A 390 24.15 -24.22 13.41
N GLU A 391 24.70 -25.34 13.95
CA GLU A 391 26.03 -25.82 13.58
C GLU A 391 26.13 -26.22 12.10
N ASN A 392 25.09 -26.78 11.52
CA ASN A 392 25.07 -27.18 10.10
C ASN A 392 24.62 -26.03 9.13
N GLY A 393 24.40 -24.82 9.68
CA GLY A 393 24.07 -23.62 8.89
C GLY A 393 22.65 -23.60 8.30
N ALA A 394 21.73 -24.40 8.83
CA ALA A 394 20.32 -24.38 8.43
C ALA A 394 19.57 -23.20 9.02
N ILE A 395 19.98 -22.72 10.20
CA ILE A 395 19.44 -21.56 10.90
C ILE A 395 20.57 -20.66 11.45
N HIS A 396 20.24 -19.44 11.84
CA HIS A 396 21.15 -18.50 12.50
C HIS A 396 20.53 -17.92 13.76
#